data_cd68db8470b59f83b2e6457d8e2e5a36
#
_entry.id   cd68db8470b59f83b2e6457d8e2e5a36
#
_cell.length_a   1.000
_cell.length_b   1.000
_cell.length_c   1.000
_cell.angle_alpha   90.00
_cell.angle_beta   90.00
_cell.angle_gamma   90.00
#
_symmetry.space_group_name_H-M   'P 1'
#
loop_
_entity.id
_entity.type
_entity.pdbx_description
1 polymer ?
#
loop_
_entity_poly.entity_id
_entity_poly.type
_entity_poly.pdbx_seq_one_letter_code
_entity_poly.pdbx_strand_id
1 'polypeptide(L)'
;MCKKNFLNYFILKITSNSRYLLLLLVFLSTLALVGCNNIDTLDKTINWEDNQSKIISLTDYSIVGSVSFKNTTDSFLGNYTINHQNNAEMLILRDFFGKQVFTSDSTDLASLFMELGIDFDSDELKAIASLNFNLSSLLLAKIPSERVDDMVMDQRGFPLKIKLNNHKVDFVLYQSINQLMIPKKIVITGADYQATFSIKNLKII
;
A
#
# COMPACT_ATOMS: atom_id res chain seq x y z
N MET A 1 -19.03 68.64 -22.59
CA MET A 1 -18.17 68.54 -21.37
C MET A 1 -18.59 67.33 -20.53
N CYS A 2 -18.35 66.05 -21.03
CA CYS A 2 -18.72 64.87 -20.25
C CYS A 2 -18.03 63.57 -20.77
N LYS A 3 -16.72 63.61 -21.00
CA LYS A 3 -15.95 62.41 -21.40
C LYS A 3 -14.76 62.07 -20.49
N LYS A 4 -14.40 62.94 -19.53
CA LYS A 4 -13.25 62.73 -18.67
C LYS A 4 -13.52 61.85 -17.41
N ASN A 5 -14.77 61.76 -16.94
CA ASN A 5 -15.09 61.08 -15.67
C ASN A 5 -15.27 59.54 -15.87
N PHE A 6 -15.56 59.08 -17.10
CA PHE A 6 -15.79 57.66 -17.33
C PHE A 6 -14.48 56.85 -17.37
N LEU A 7 -13.41 57.45 -17.89
CA LEU A 7 -12.10 56.79 -18.01
C LEU A 7 -11.45 56.61 -16.64
N ASN A 8 -11.59 57.58 -15.75
CA ASN A 8 -11.04 57.51 -14.39
C ASN A 8 -11.76 56.46 -13.51
N TYR A 9 -13.06 56.29 -13.73
CA TYR A 9 -13.83 55.26 -13.01
C TYR A 9 -13.46 53.84 -13.44
N PHE A 10 -13.17 53.64 -14.75
CA PHE A 10 -12.77 52.35 -15.30
C PHE A 10 -11.34 51.96 -14.88
N ILE A 11 -10.42 52.94 -14.84
CA ILE A 11 -9.04 52.74 -14.42
C ILE A 11 -8.98 52.39 -12.91
N LEU A 12 -9.76 53.09 -12.07
CA LEU A 12 -9.84 52.79 -10.62
C LEU A 12 -10.43 51.40 -10.33
N LYS A 13 -11.38 50.94 -11.15
CA LYS A 13 -12.01 49.64 -10.97
C LYS A 13 -11.08 48.46 -11.41
N ILE A 14 -10.25 48.69 -12.45
CA ILE A 14 -9.25 47.70 -12.92
C ILE A 14 -8.11 47.58 -11.90
N THR A 15 -7.67 48.70 -11.32
CA THR A 15 -6.58 48.68 -10.31
C THR A 15 -7.02 48.05 -8.98
N SER A 16 -8.29 48.21 -8.59
CA SER A 16 -8.84 47.56 -7.41
C SER A 16 -8.90 46.01 -7.60
N ASN A 17 -9.42 45.57 -8.72
CA ASN A 17 -9.48 44.12 -9.04
C ASN A 17 -8.10 43.49 -9.21
N SER A 18 -7.12 44.24 -9.74
CA SER A 18 -5.74 43.77 -9.90
C SER A 18 -5.06 43.47 -8.56
N ARG A 19 -5.33 44.28 -7.53
CA ARG A 19 -4.79 44.04 -6.17
C ARG A 19 -5.39 42.81 -5.51
N TYR A 20 -6.69 42.55 -5.69
CA TYR A 20 -7.33 41.36 -5.19
C TYR A 20 -6.87 40.11 -5.96
N LEU A 21 -6.67 40.23 -7.27
CA LEU A 21 -6.14 39.15 -8.09
C LEU A 21 -4.71 38.80 -7.68
N LEU A 22 -3.88 39.77 -7.38
CA LEU A 22 -2.50 39.60 -6.95
C LEU A 22 -2.44 38.96 -5.56
N LEU A 23 -3.32 39.41 -4.62
CA LEU A 23 -3.45 38.78 -3.31
C LEU A 23 -3.95 37.34 -3.40
N LEU A 24 -4.88 37.05 -4.30
CA LEU A 24 -5.40 35.71 -4.51
C LEU A 24 -4.31 34.79 -5.10
N LEU A 25 -3.50 35.27 -6.05
CA LEU A 25 -2.36 34.54 -6.61
C LEU A 25 -1.29 34.26 -5.56
N VAL A 26 -0.97 35.23 -4.70
CA VAL A 26 -0.01 35.03 -3.59
C VAL A 26 -0.57 34.02 -2.59
N PHE A 27 -1.86 34.10 -2.26
CA PHE A 27 -2.50 33.13 -1.36
C PHE A 27 -2.56 31.72 -1.93
N LEU A 28 -2.84 31.57 -3.23
CA LEU A 28 -2.78 30.27 -3.93
C LEU A 28 -1.35 29.71 -3.97
N SER A 29 -0.35 30.57 -4.19
CA SER A 29 1.05 30.12 -4.23
C SER A 29 1.57 29.67 -2.85
N THR A 30 1.11 30.31 -1.76
CA THR A 30 1.46 29.87 -0.40
C THR A 30 0.78 28.56 -0.01
N LEU A 31 -0.44 28.30 -0.47
CA LEU A 31 -1.13 27.01 -0.28
C LEU A 31 -0.45 25.86 -1.06
N ALA A 32 0.10 26.14 -2.23
CA ALA A 32 0.83 25.13 -3.01
C ALA A 32 2.18 24.73 -2.37
N LEU A 33 2.80 25.62 -1.59
CA LEU A 33 4.07 25.34 -0.91
C LEU A 33 3.91 24.57 0.40
N VAL A 34 2.73 24.53 1.00
CA VAL A 34 2.47 23.78 2.25
C VAL A 34 2.09 22.33 2.00
N GLY A 35 1.78 21.95 0.75
CA GLY A 35 1.25 20.62 0.39
C GLY A 35 2.26 19.50 0.18
N CYS A 36 3.57 19.71 0.25
CA CYS A 36 4.55 18.70 -0.16
C CYS A 36 5.65 18.40 0.88
N ASN A 37 5.35 18.35 2.17
CA ASN A 37 6.36 17.97 3.16
C ASN A 37 5.95 16.85 4.11
N ASN A 38 5.24 15.84 3.61
CA ASN A 38 5.21 14.53 4.23
C ASN A 38 5.90 13.50 3.30
N ILE A 39 7.11 13.79 2.87
CA ILE A 39 8.07 12.72 2.63
C ILE A 39 8.43 12.27 4.03
N ASP A 40 7.82 11.18 4.49
CA ASP A 40 8.34 10.43 5.63
C ASP A 40 9.84 10.28 5.37
N THR A 41 10.65 11.03 6.11
CA THR A 41 12.09 10.85 6.12
C THR A 41 12.29 9.48 6.75
N LEU A 42 12.26 8.45 5.90
CA LEU A 42 12.59 7.09 6.26
C LEU A 42 13.90 7.17 7.04
N ASP A 43 13.83 6.79 8.31
CA ASP A 43 14.98 6.83 9.21
C ASP A 43 16.12 6.04 8.55
N LYS A 44 17.14 6.77 8.08
CA LYS A 44 18.28 6.20 7.34
C LYS A 44 19.10 5.22 8.19
N THR A 45 18.82 5.15 9.49
CA THR A 45 19.57 4.32 10.45
C THR A 45 19.07 2.88 10.52
N ILE A 46 17.83 2.60 10.06
CA ILE A 46 17.25 1.26 10.13
C ILE A 46 17.78 0.45 8.95
N ASN A 47 18.56 -0.58 9.23
CA ASN A 47 18.93 -1.57 8.23
C ASN A 47 17.91 -2.73 8.21
N TRP A 48 17.94 -3.52 7.12
CA TRP A 48 17.00 -4.60 6.92
C TRP A 48 17.17 -5.75 7.94
N GLU A 49 18.38 -6.12 8.29
CA GLU A 49 18.68 -7.26 9.18
C GLU A 49 18.15 -7.00 10.59
N ASP A 50 18.41 -5.81 11.15
CA ASP A 50 17.87 -5.41 12.46
C ASP A 50 16.35 -5.36 12.45
N ASN A 51 15.77 -4.84 11.36
CA ASN A 51 14.33 -4.77 11.19
C ASN A 51 13.70 -6.17 11.09
N GLN A 52 14.30 -7.08 10.32
CA GLN A 52 13.85 -8.47 10.18
C GLN A 52 13.85 -9.20 11.52
N SER A 53 14.92 -9.07 12.29
CA SER A 53 15.02 -9.70 13.63
C SER A 53 13.86 -9.29 14.53
N LYS A 54 13.48 -8.00 14.52
CA LYS A 54 12.32 -7.48 15.27
C LYS A 54 11.00 -8.01 14.72
N ILE A 55 10.84 -8.06 13.40
CA ILE A 55 9.61 -8.56 12.77
C ILE A 55 9.44 -10.06 13.03
N ILE A 56 10.52 -10.85 12.96
CA ILE A 56 10.48 -12.29 13.23
C ILE A 56 10.09 -12.56 14.70
N SER A 57 10.50 -11.71 15.63
CA SER A 57 10.18 -11.84 17.05
C SER A 57 8.74 -11.49 17.43
N LEU A 58 7.93 -10.97 16.48
CA LEU A 58 6.51 -10.69 16.73
C LEU A 58 5.74 -11.99 16.92
N THR A 59 5.14 -12.16 18.09
CA THR A 59 4.33 -13.33 18.46
C THR A 59 2.84 -13.08 18.28
N ASP A 60 2.37 -11.90 18.71
CA ASP A 60 0.96 -11.57 18.67
C ASP A 60 0.77 -10.19 18.05
N TYR A 61 0.02 -10.14 16.93
CA TYR A 61 -0.19 -8.90 16.18
C TYR A 61 -1.48 -8.94 15.35
N SER A 62 -1.95 -7.77 14.98
CA SER A 62 -3.06 -7.59 14.04
C SER A 62 -2.65 -6.63 12.94
N ILE A 63 -2.88 -7.05 11.69
CA ILE A 63 -2.66 -6.24 10.49
C ILE A 63 -4.01 -5.87 9.90
N VAL A 64 -4.22 -4.58 9.66
CA VAL A 64 -5.43 -4.06 9.00
C VAL A 64 -5.04 -3.32 7.73
N GLY A 65 -5.74 -3.60 6.65
CA GLY A 65 -5.43 -2.98 5.38
C GLY A 65 -6.56 -3.01 4.38
N SER A 66 -6.24 -2.65 3.15
CA SER A 66 -7.15 -2.77 2.00
C SER A 66 -6.53 -3.66 0.94
N VAL A 67 -7.38 -4.39 0.25
CA VAL A 67 -7.02 -5.24 -0.88
C VAL A 67 -7.82 -4.82 -2.10
N SER A 68 -7.13 -4.78 -3.22
CA SER A 68 -7.74 -4.65 -4.53
C SER A 68 -7.22 -5.78 -5.39
N PHE A 69 -8.13 -6.48 -6.00
CA PHE A 69 -7.84 -7.56 -6.93
C PHE A 69 -8.46 -7.26 -8.29
N LYS A 70 -7.77 -7.61 -9.35
CA LYS A 70 -8.26 -7.48 -10.72
C LYS A 70 -7.68 -8.62 -11.58
N ASN A 71 -8.55 -9.30 -12.33
CA ASN A 71 -8.17 -10.20 -13.42
C ASN A 71 -8.80 -9.70 -14.73
N THR A 72 -8.85 -10.54 -15.76
CA THR A 72 -9.43 -10.19 -17.07
C THR A 72 -10.94 -10.00 -17.04
N THR A 73 -11.66 -10.66 -16.13
CA THR A 73 -13.13 -10.70 -16.05
C THR A 73 -13.69 -10.00 -14.82
N ASP A 74 -12.96 -10.07 -13.70
CA ASP A 74 -13.46 -9.71 -12.39
C ASP A 74 -12.57 -8.70 -11.68
N SER A 75 -13.17 -8.01 -10.72
CA SER A 75 -12.44 -7.15 -9.79
C SER A 75 -13.07 -7.18 -8.42
N PHE A 76 -12.23 -7.14 -7.39
CA PHE A 76 -12.63 -7.03 -6.00
C PHE A 76 -11.93 -5.85 -5.34
N LEU A 77 -12.65 -5.12 -4.51
CA LEU A 77 -12.12 -4.06 -3.65
C LEU A 77 -12.70 -4.22 -2.26
N GLY A 78 -11.82 -4.28 -1.26
CA GLY A 78 -12.26 -4.48 0.10
C GLY A 78 -11.19 -4.16 1.13
N ASN A 79 -11.48 -4.55 2.36
CA ASN A 79 -10.57 -4.43 3.49
C ASN A 79 -10.29 -5.81 4.07
N TYR A 80 -9.09 -5.97 4.62
CA TYR A 80 -8.72 -7.18 5.33
C TYR A 80 -8.28 -6.88 6.75
N THR A 81 -8.45 -7.87 7.60
CA THR A 81 -7.88 -7.93 8.94
C THR A 81 -7.23 -9.30 9.12
N ILE A 82 -5.98 -9.34 9.48
CA ILE A 82 -5.26 -10.55 9.88
C ILE A 82 -4.95 -10.43 11.36
N ASN A 83 -5.37 -11.41 12.14
CA ASN A 83 -5.02 -11.54 13.55
C ASN A 83 -4.11 -12.75 13.70
N HIS A 84 -2.95 -12.56 14.29
CA HIS A 84 -2.01 -13.61 14.66
C HIS A 84 -1.90 -13.64 16.16
N GLN A 85 -2.32 -14.73 16.79
CA GLN A 85 -2.27 -14.95 18.24
C GLN A 85 -2.04 -16.42 18.56
N ASN A 86 -1.16 -16.72 19.51
CA ASN A 86 -0.89 -18.09 19.95
C ASN A 86 -0.52 -19.04 18.78
N ASN A 87 0.26 -18.58 17.81
CA ASN A 87 0.62 -19.29 16.57
C ASN A 87 -0.55 -19.66 15.67
N ALA A 88 -1.73 -19.09 15.89
CA ALA A 88 -2.88 -19.20 14.98
C ALA A 88 -3.09 -17.89 14.24
N GLU A 89 -3.48 -18.01 12.99
CA GLU A 89 -3.82 -16.84 12.15
C GLU A 89 -5.30 -16.92 11.77
N MET A 90 -5.92 -15.75 11.72
CA MET A 90 -7.29 -15.58 11.22
C MET A 90 -7.31 -14.42 10.23
N LEU A 91 -7.76 -14.69 9.01
CA LEU A 91 -8.00 -13.70 7.98
C LEU A 91 -9.49 -13.41 7.88
N ILE A 92 -9.85 -12.13 7.88
CA ILE A 92 -11.21 -11.66 7.64
C ILE A 92 -11.17 -10.68 6.47
N LEU A 93 -11.95 -10.96 5.42
CA LEU A 93 -12.19 -10.03 4.32
C LEU A 93 -13.57 -9.40 4.42
N ARG A 94 -13.62 -8.11 4.12
CA ARG A 94 -14.84 -7.33 4.00
C ARG A 94 -14.86 -6.62 2.66
N ASP A 95 -16.04 -6.54 2.06
CA ASP A 95 -16.24 -5.74 0.85
C ASP A 95 -16.09 -4.22 1.15
N PHE A 96 -16.24 -3.42 0.13
CA PHE A 96 -16.17 -1.96 0.25
C PHE A 96 -17.21 -1.39 1.24
N PHE A 97 -18.35 -2.03 1.39
CA PHE A 97 -19.42 -1.63 2.31
C PHE A 97 -19.22 -2.14 3.74
N GLY A 98 -18.15 -2.90 3.99
CA GLY A 98 -17.81 -3.45 5.30
C GLY A 98 -18.50 -4.79 5.62
N LYS A 99 -19.27 -5.36 4.69
CA LYS A 99 -19.87 -6.69 4.86
C LYS A 99 -18.75 -7.73 4.78
N GLN A 100 -18.75 -8.66 5.75
CA GLN A 100 -17.81 -9.78 5.72
C GLN A 100 -18.16 -10.72 4.58
N VAL A 101 -17.21 -10.96 3.70
CA VAL A 101 -17.35 -11.82 2.52
C VAL A 101 -16.57 -13.12 2.68
N PHE A 102 -15.52 -13.12 3.50
CA PHE A 102 -14.69 -14.29 3.72
C PHE A 102 -14.06 -14.29 5.11
N THR A 103 -13.90 -15.46 5.69
CA THR A 103 -13.12 -15.71 6.91
C THR A 103 -12.40 -17.04 6.77
N SER A 104 -11.12 -17.05 7.11
CA SER A 104 -10.30 -18.26 7.14
C SER A 104 -9.42 -18.24 8.39
N ASP A 105 -9.18 -19.41 8.96
CA ASP A 105 -8.18 -19.68 9.98
C ASP A 105 -6.77 -19.95 9.38
N SER A 106 -6.62 -19.66 8.10
CA SER A 106 -5.37 -19.70 7.36
C SER A 106 -5.22 -18.42 6.54
N THR A 107 -4.02 -17.91 6.43
CA THR A 107 -3.65 -16.83 5.52
C THR A 107 -2.97 -17.35 4.25
N ASP A 108 -3.22 -18.62 3.89
CA ASP A 108 -2.73 -19.21 2.66
C ASP A 108 -3.19 -18.43 1.43
N LEU A 109 -2.24 -18.03 0.59
CA LEU A 109 -2.51 -17.19 -0.58
C LEU A 109 -3.35 -17.91 -1.63
N ALA A 110 -3.20 -19.22 -1.80
CA ALA A 110 -3.95 -19.97 -2.80
C ALA A 110 -5.45 -20.00 -2.42
N SER A 111 -5.76 -20.27 -1.15
CA SER A 111 -7.13 -20.25 -0.64
C SER A 111 -7.77 -18.87 -0.76
N LEU A 112 -7.01 -17.81 -0.44
CA LEU A 112 -7.47 -16.43 -0.57
C LEU A 112 -7.80 -16.10 -2.02
N PHE A 113 -6.95 -16.46 -2.95
CA PHE A 113 -7.12 -16.16 -4.36
C PHE A 113 -8.29 -16.92 -4.97
N MET A 114 -8.48 -18.20 -4.62
CA MET A 114 -9.66 -18.97 -5.03
C MET A 114 -10.96 -18.30 -4.57
N GLU A 115 -11.02 -17.83 -3.32
CA GLU A 115 -12.20 -17.16 -2.78
C GLU A 115 -12.46 -15.80 -3.46
N LEU A 116 -11.43 -15.12 -3.92
CA LEU A 116 -11.54 -13.89 -4.71
C LEU A 116 -11.99 -14.15 -6.16
N GLY A 117 -12.31 -15.41 -6.51
CA GLY A 117 -12.79 -15.78 -7.85
C GLY A 117 -11.66 -15.83 -8.88
N ILE A 118 -10.42 -16.02 -8.43
CA ILE A 118 -9.29 -16.20 -9.32
C ILE A 118 -9.29 -17.66 -9.75
N ASP A 119 -9.65 -17.91 -10.98
CA ASP A 119 -9.58 -19.23 -11.57
C ASP A 119 -8.13 -19.49 -12.02
N PHE A 120 -7.42 -20.26 -11.24
CA PHE A 120 -6.07 -20.72 -11.57
C PHE A 120 -6.15 -22.03 -12.30
N ASP A 121 -5.28 -22.23 -13.28
CA ASP A 121 -5.03 -23.59 -13.72
C ASP A 121 -4.36 -24.41 -12.60
N SER A 122 -4.40 -25.73 -12.75
CA SER A 122 -3.90 -26.67 -11.72
C SER A 122 -2.42 -26.48 -11.41
N ASP A 123 -1.63 -25.99 -12.36
CA ASP A 123 -0.19 -25.81 -12.22
C ASP A 123 0.16 -24.48 -11.55
N GLU A 124 -0.61 -23.44 -11.80
CA GLU A 124 -0.52 -22.17 -11.08
C GLU A 124 -0.90 -22.31 -9.61
N LEU A 125 -2.00 -23.02 -9.31
CA LEU A 125 -2.39 -23.35 -7.93
C LEU A 125 -1.30 -24.12 -7.19
N LYS A 126 -0.71 -25.14 -7.83
CA LYS A 126 0.41 -25.88 -7.25
C LYS A 126 1.63 -24.96 -7.04
N ALA A 127 1.92 -24.07 -7.98
CA ALA A 127 3.01 -23.13 -7.87
C ALA A 127 2.81 -22.18 -6.67
N ILE A 128 1.61 -21.61 -6.50
CA ILE A 128 1.29 -20.73 -5.36
C ILE A 128 1.31 -21.50 -4.05
N ALA A 129 0.70 -22.68 -4.00
CA ALA A 129 0.72 -23.54 -2.81
C ALA A 129 2.14 -24.00 -2.44
N SER A 130 3.01 -24.26 -3.45
CA SER A 130 4.40 -24.64 -3.22
C SER A 130 5.25 -23.51 -2.62
N LEU A 131 4.81 -22.25 -2.74
CA LEU A 131 5.52 -21.12 -2.14
C LEU A 131 5.51 -21.20 -0.61
N ASN A 132 4.51 -21.89 -0.03
CA ASN A 132 4.33 -22.02 1.42
C ASN A 132 4.46 -20.69 2.16
N PHE A 133 4.04 -19.61 1.48
CA PHE A 133 3.95 -18.26 2.06
C PHE A 133 2.54 -18.02 2.52
N ASN A 134 2.40 -17.62 3.76
CA ASN A 134 1.17 -17.02 4.20
C ASN A 134 1.17 -15.51 3.90
N LEU A 135 -0.02 -14.95 3.75
CA LEU A 135 -0.20 -13.54 3.42
C LEU A 135 0.44 -12.63 4.48
N SER A 136 0.35 -12.99 5.76
CA SER A 136 0.92 -12.18 6.84
C SER A 136 2.44 -12.09 6.74
N SER A 137 3.12 -13.19 6.42
CA SER A 137 4.57 -13.19 6.18
C SER A 137 4.94 -12.29 5.02
N LEU A 138 4.19 -12.36 3.92
CA LEU A 138 4.43 -11.49 2.78
C LEU A 138 4.20 -10.01 3.11
N LEU A 139 3.10 -9.69 3.82
CA LEU A 139 2.79 -8.33 4.24
C LEU A 139 3.85 -7.74 5.18
N LEU A 140 4.47 -8.55 6.00
CA LEU A 140 5.57 -8.15 6.88
C LEU A 140 6.95 -8.30 6.21
N ALA A 141 6.99 -8.71 4.95
CA ALA A 141 8.21 -9.04 4.20
C ALA A 141 9.10 -10.09 4.91
N LYS A 142 8.50 -11.04 5.64
CA LYS A 142 9.18 -12.21 6.22
C LYS A 142 9.45 -13.24 5.14
N ILE A 143 10.46 -13.04 4.32
CA ILE A 143 10.70 -13.88 3.14
C ILE A 143 11.98 -14.69 3.36
N PRO A 144 11.89 -16.03 3.41
CA PRO A 144 13.07 -16.88 3.46
C PRO A 144 13.89 -16.74 2.17
N SER A 145 15.16 -16.37 2.28
CA SER A 145 16.03 -16.08 1.14
C SER A 145 16.21 -17.31 0.21
N GLU A 146 16.18 -18.50 0.77
CA GLU A 146 16.31 -19.77 0.04
C GLU A 146 15.12 -20.10 -0.89
N ARG A 147 14.02 -19.35 -0.78
CA ARG A 147 12.81 -19.55 -1.58
C ARG A 147 12.58 -18.48 -2.65
N VAL A 148 13.56 -17.66 -2.87
CA VAL A 148 13.47 -16.51 -3.79
C VAL A 148 14.34 -16.77 -5.01
N ASP A 149 13.74 -16.87 -6.18
CA ASP A 149 14.46 -17.09 -7.44
C ASP A 149 15.27 -15.85 -7.84
N ASP A 150 14.68 -14.66 -7.61
CA ASP A 150 15.30 -13.38 -7.91
C ASP A 150 14.77 -12.32 -6.95
N MET A 151 15.65 -11.68 -6.20
CA MET A 151 15.32 -10.66 -5.24
C MET A 151 16.14 -9.39 -5.50
N VAL A 152 15.45 -8.28 -5.72
CA VAL A 152 16.05 -6.96 -5.83
C VAL A 152 15.85 -6.21 -4.53
N MET A 153 16.94 -5.69 -3.96
CA MET A 153 16.93 -4.92 -2.72
C MET A 153 17.32 -3.46 -2.96
N ASP A 154 16.90 -2.57 -2.06
CA ASP A 154 17.42 -1.19 -2.01
C ASP A 154 18.82 -1.16 -1.35
N GLN A 155 19.42 0.04 -1.30
CA GLN A 155 20.75 0.24 -0.70
C GLN A 155 20.82 -0.08 0.81
N ARG A 156 19.68 -0.20 1.50
CA ARG A 156 19.56 -0.54 2.92
C ARG A 156 19.21 -2.01 3.13
N GLY A 157 19.14 -2.79 2.05
CA GLY A 157 18.78 -4.20 2.07
C GLY A 157 17.28 -4.49 2.11
N PHE A 158 16.39 -3.49 1.98
CA PHE A 158 14.94 -3.73 1.94
C PHE A 158 14.52 -4.33 0.59
N PRO A 159 13.70 -5.40 0.57
CA PRO A 159 13.18 -5.96 -0.65
C PRO A 159 12.38 -4.93 -1.46
N LEU A 160 12.70 -4.75 -2.72
CA LEU A 160 11.92 -3.95 -3.66
C LEU A 160 11.08 -4.83 -4.57
N LYS A 161 11.63 -5.97 -4.94
CA LYS A 161 10.99 -6.90 -5.85
C LYS A 161 11.44 -8.33 -5.57
N ILE A 162 10.52 -9.26 -5.70
CA ILE A 162 10.79 -10.69 -5.63
C ILE A 162 10.08 -11.37 -6.78
N LYS A 163 10.78 -12.26 -7.45
CA LYS A 163 10.21 -13.19 -8.42
C LYS A 163 10.01 -14.54 -7.75
N LEU A 164 8.79 -15.01 -7.71
CA LEU A 164 8.40 -16.28 -7.12
C LEU A 164 7.76 -17.13 -8.22
N ASN A 165 8.50 -18.04 -8.81
CA ASN A 165 8.06 -18.78 -10.00
C ASN A 165 7.56 -17.83 -11.10
N ASN A 166 6.28 -17.96 -11.49
CA ASN A 166 5.64 -17.10 -12.50
C ASN A 166 5.03 -15.80 -11.91
N HIS A 167 5.22 -15.56 -10.61
CA HIS A 167 4.66 -14.40 -9.94
C HIS A 167 5.73 -13.38 -9.64
N LYS A 168 5.34 -12.11 -9.73
CA LYS A 168 6.17 -10.97 -9.35
C LYS A 168 5.53 -10.28 -8.15
N VAL A 169 6.31 -10.05 -7.11
CA VAL A 169 5.91 -9.28 -5.93
C VAL A 169 6.73 -8.00 -5.90
N ASP A 170 6.07 -6.86 -5.99
CA ASP A 170 6.69 -5.56 -5.85
C ASP A 170 6.33 -4.96 -4.47
N PHE A 171 7.34 -4.59 -3.69
CA PHE A 171 7.21 -3.80 -2.47
C PHE A 171 7.36 -2.33 -2.83
N VAL A 172 6.23 -1.67 -3.09
CA VAL A 172 6.23 -0.35 -3.73
C VAL A 172 6.66 0.75 -2.78
N LEU A 173 6.24 0.65 -1.52
CA LEU A 173 6.52 1.65 -0.49
C LEU A 173 6.72 0.96 0.85
N TYR A 174 7.57 1.56 1.69
CA TYR A 174 7.73 1.18 3.10
C TYR A 174 7.23 2.30 4.02
N GLN A 175 6.82 1.94 5.22
CA GLN A 175 6.38 2.86 6.27
C GLN A 175 6.88 2.39 7.63
N SER A 176 7.08 3.33 8.55
CA SER A 176 7.40 3.02 9.94
C SER A 176 6.12 2.93 10.76
N ILE A 177 5.88 1.78 11.39
CA ILE A 177 4.81 1.57 12.38
C ILE A 177 5.43 0.89 13.59
N ASN A 178 5.26 1.44 14.79
CA ASN A 178 5.82 0.91 16.03
C ASN A 178 7.34 0.66 15.95
N GLN A 179 8.09 1.55 15.31
CA GLN A 179 9.54 1.44 15.06
C GLN A 179 9.95 0.26 14.16
N LEU A 180 8.99 -0.37 13.49
CA LEU A 180 9.23 -1.39 12.48
C LEU A 180 9.04 -0.78 11.10
N MET A 181 9.95 -1.08 10.20
CA MET A 181 9.80 -0.75 8.78
C MET A 181 9.09 -1.90 8.09
N ILE A 182 7.84 -1.69 7.71
CA ILE A 182 7.02 -2.67 7.00
C ILE A 182 6.58 -2.14 5.65
N PRO A 183 6.28 -3.02 4.68
CA PRO A 183 5.69 -2.58 3.42
C PRO A 183 4.39 -1.80 3.67
N LYS A 184 4.26 -0.65 3.04
CA LYS A 184 3.00 0.11 3.00
C LYS A 184 2.09 -0.41 1.91
N LYS A 185 2.68 -0.83 0.80
CA LYS A 185 1.96 -1.33 -0.37
C LYS A 185 2.75 -2.45 -1.04
N ILE A 186 2.06 -3.54 -1.33
CA ILE A 186 2.57 -4.71 -2.02
C ILE A 186 1.69 -4.96 -3.24
N VAL A 187 2.30 -5.27 -4.38
CA VAL A 187 1.61 -5.63 -5.61
C VAL A 187 2.10 -7.00 -6.03
N ILE A 188 1.18 -7.95 -6.16
CA ILE A 188 1.42 -9.29 -6.67
C ILE A 188 0.86 -9.32 -8.09
N THR A 189 1.69 -9.70 -9.04
CA THR A 189 1.31 -9.81 -10.45
C THR A 189 1.56 -11.25 -10.91
N GLY A 190 0.51 -11.92 -11.36
CA GLY A 190 0.56 -13.18 -12.08
C GLY A 190 0.41 -12.95 -13.60
N ALA A 191 0.14 -14.03 -14.35
CA ALA A 191 -0.05 -13.95 -15.80
C ALA A 191 -1.28 -13.09 -16.17
N ASP A 192 -2.42 -13.35 -15.53
CA ASP A 192 -3.71 -12.77 -15.88
C ASP A 192 -4.36 -11.97 -14.75
N TYR A 193 -3.65 -11.75 -13.66
CA TYR A 193 -4.19 -11.03 -12.51
C TYR A 193 -3.17 -10.10 -11.85
N GLN A 194 -3.71 -9.15 -11.08
CA GLN A 194 -2.96 -8.30 -10.18
C GLN A 194 -3.73 -8.16 -8.85
N ALA A 195 -3.02 -8.43 -7.75
CA ALA A 195 -3.50 -8.18 -6.41
C ALA A 195 -2.67 -7.07 -5.76
N THR A 196 -3.32 -6.11 -5.15
CA THR A 196 -2.67 -5.02 -4.42
C THR A 196 -3.11 -5.02 -2.98
N PHE A 197 -2.18 -5.11 -2.06
CA PHE A 197 -2.40 -5.00 -0.63
C PHE A 197 -1.79 -3.71 -0.11
N SER A 198 -2.57 -2.94 0.65
CA SER A 198 -2.08 -1.75 1.34
C SER A 198 -2.28 -1.93 2.84
N ILE A 199 -1.20 -1.78 3.61
CA ILE A 199 -1.25 -1.89 5.07
C ILE A 199 -1.57 -0.52 5.65
N LYS A 200 -2.65 -0.43 6.44
CA LYS A 200 -3.09 0.79 7.12
C LYS A 200 -2.58 0.85 8.55
N ASN A 201 -2.55 -0.28 9.21
CA ASN A 201 -2.13 -0.37 10.60
C ASN A 201 -1.54 -1.74 10.94
N LEU A 202 -0.58 -1.75 11.86
CA LEU A 202 -0.04 -2.92 12.54
C LEU A 202 -0.14 -2.66 14.04
N LYS A 203 -0.93 -3.45 14.74
CA LYS A 203 -1.04 -3.43 16.20
C LYS A 203 -0.28 -4.63 16.76
N ILE A 204 0.65 -4.40 17.66
CA ILE A 204 1.31 -5.43 18.45
C ILE A 204 0.46 -5.60 19.72
N ILE A 205 0.18 -6.85 20.10
CA ILE A 205 -0.75 -7.20 21.19
C ILE A 205 0.04 -7.67 22.40
#